data_69279a738cdeadc06f9b32f7429568f4
#
_entry.id   69279a738cdeadc06f9b32f7429568f4
#
_cell.length_a   1.000
_cell.length_b   1.000
_cell.length_c   1.000
_cell.angle_alpha   90.00
_cell.angle_beta   90.00
_cell.angle_gamma   90.00
#
_symmetry.space_group_name_H-M   'P 1'
#
loop_
_entity.id
_entity.type
_entity.pdbx_description
1 polymer ?
#
loop_
_entity_poly.entity_id
_entity_poly.type
_entity_poly.pdbx_seq_one_letter_code
_entity_poly.pdbx_strand_id
1 'polypeptide(L)' 'MIMTHRRMTKMARTRSISSIEAEIKKLEEELKKAQAKVDAISARVLELRKLKQDYESKQIMEAFHKSGKSLEELMTFLDI' A
#
# COMPACT_ATOMS: atom_id res chain seq x y z
N MET A 1 -40.21 -38.28 7.21
CA MET A 1 -39.81 -37.62 8.46
C MET A 1 -38.32 -37.38 8.55
N ILE A 2 -37.58 -38.43 8.41
CA ILE A 2 -36.11 -38.36 8.49
C ILE A 2 -35.55 -37.44 7.42
N MET A 3 -36.08 -37.56 6.23
CA MET A 3 -35.62 -36.73 5.10
C MET A 3 -35.88 -35.25 5.33
N THR A 4 -37.06 -34.95 5.85
CA THR A 4 -37.41 -33.55 6.14
C THR A 4 -36.51 -32.98 7.22
N HIS A 5 -36.21 -33.78 8.21
CA HIS A 5 -35.32 -33.37 9.29
C HIS A 5 -33.90 -33.10 8.78
N ARG A 6 -33.41 -33.99 7.93
CA ARG A 6 -32.09 -33.78 7.32
C ARG A 6 -32.04 -32.51 6.48
N ARG A 7 -33.11 -32.30 5.73
CA ARG A 7 -33.20 -31.13 4.89
C ARG A 7 -33.10 -29.84 5.69
N MET A 8 -33.84 -29.81 6.79
CA MET A 8 -33.82 -28.67 7.68
C MET A 8 -32.48 -28.45 8.32
N THR A 9 -31.85 -29.54 8.75
CA THR A 9 -30.52 -29.48 9.34
C THR A 9 -29.51 -28.95 8.30
N LYS A 10 -29.62 -29.41 7.08
CA LYS A 10 -28.75 -28.98 6.01
C LYS A 10 -28.88 -27.49 5.72
N MET A 11 -30.10 -27.01 5.69
CA MET A 11 -30.35 -25.60 5.47
C MET A 11 -29.88 -24.73 6.61
N ALA A 12 -29.96 -25.23 7.81
CA ALA A 12 -29.50 -24.52 8.99
C ALA A 12 -27.99 -24.39 9.01
N ARG A 13 -27.27 -25.38 8.50
CA ARG A 13 -25.82 -25.38 8.48
C ARG A 13 -25.25 -24.76 7.24
N THR A 14 -25.89 -25.01 6.11
CA THR A 14 -25.38 -24.59 4.83
C THR A 14 -26.08 -23.32 4.39
N ARG A 15 -25.32 -22.34 4.10
CA ARG A 15 -25.84 -21.09 3.57
C ARG A 15 -26.29 -21.31 2.12
N SER A 16 -27.29 -20.58 1.70
CA SER A 16 -27.72 -20.65 0.30
C SER A 16 -26.63 -20.10 -0.59
N ILE A 17 -26.64 -20.55 -1.83
CA ILE A 17 -25.68 -20.05 -2.81
C ILE A 17 -25.80 -18.56 -3.01
N SER A 18 -27.02 -18.05 -3.06
CA SER A 18 -27.23 -16.62 -3.22
C SER A 18 -26.69 -15.82 -2.03
N SER A 19 -26.79 -16.36 -0.83
CA SER A 19 -26.23 -15.72 0.35
C SER A 19 -24.71 -15.70 0.30
N ILE A 20 -24.12 -16.79 -0.16
CA ILE A 20 -22.67 -16.89 -0.30
C ILE A 20 -22.17 -15.93 -1.37
N GLU A 21 -22.86 -15.87 -2.49
CA GLU A 21 -22.51 -14.97 -3.58
C GLU A 21 -22.60 -13.50 -3.16
N ALA A 22 -23.62 -13.17 -2.38
CA ALA A 22 -23.78 -11.82 -1.86
C ALA A 22 -22.62 -11.44 -0.93
N GLU A 23 -22.18 -12.38 -0.12
CA GLU A 23 -21.06 -12.16 0.76
C GLU A 23 -19.76 -12.01 0.00
N ILE A 24 -19.56 -12.85 -1.01
CA ILE A 24 -18.38 -12.75 -1.88
C ILE A 24 -18.33 -11.37 -2.52
N LYS A 25 -19.44 -10.94 -3.08
CA LYS A 25 -19.52 -9.64 -3.75
C LYS A 25 -19.20 -8.50 -2.80
N LYS A 26 -19.72 -8.58 -1.60
CA LYS A 26 -19.46 -7.57 -0.56
C LYS A 26 -17.98 -7.52 -0.20
N LEU A 27 -17.38 -8.70 0.00
CA LEU A 27 -15.98 -8.79 0.35
C LEU A 27 -15.07 -8.36 -0.78
N GLU A 28 -15.46 -8.64 -2.02
CA GLU A 28 -14.71 -8.17 -3.18
C GLU A 28 -14.71 -6.65 -3.26
N GLU A 29 -15.82 -6.02 -2.96
CA GLU A 29 -15.89 -4.57 -2.93
C GLU A 29 -15.03 -3.99 -1.81
N GLU A 30 -15.06 -4.62 -0.65
CA GLU A 30 -14.19 -4.21 0.45
C GLU A 30 -12.72 -4.37 0.11
N LEU A 31 -12.39 -5.44 -0.59
CA LEU A 31 -11.03 -5.68 -1.04
C LEU A 31 -10.56 -4.59 -2.00
N LYS A 32 -11.39 -4.20 -2.94
CA LYS A 32 -11.06 -3.12 -3.87
C LYS A 32 -10.80 -1.82 -3.14
N LYS A 33 -11.63 -1.51 -2.16
CA LYS A 33 -11.45 -0.30 -1.36
C LYS A 33 -10.17 -0.35 -0.56
N ALA A 34 -9.87 -1.50 0.02
CA ALA A 34 -8.65 -1.68 0.80
C ALA A 34 -7.40 -1.55 -0.09
N GLN A 35 -7.44 -2.12 -1.29
CA GLN A 35 -6.35 -2.01 -2.24
C GLN A 35 -6.14 -0.58 -2.71
N ALA A 36 -7.23 0.13 -2.98
CA ALA A 36 -7.14 1.54 -3.36
C ALA A 36 -6.50 2.36 -2.23
N LYS A 37 -6.83 2.02 -1.00
CA LYS A 37 -6.25 2.69 0.17
C LYS A 37 -4.76 2.40 0.30
N VAL A 38 -4.38 1.15 0.11
CA VAL A 38 -2.96 0.75 0.13
C VAL A 38 -2.19 1.47 -0.97
N ASP A 39 -2.75 1.53 -2.17
CA ASP A 39 -2.11 2.21 -3.29
C ASP A 39 -1.92 3.70 -3.01
N ALA A 40 -2.92 4.34 -2.43
CA ALA A 40 -2.84 5.76 -2.09
C ALA A 40 -1.76 6.01 -1.03
N ILE A 41 -1.70 5.15 -0.02
CA ILE A 41 -0.69 5.26 1.02
C ILE A 41 0.71 5.02 0.45
N SER A 42 0.85 4.02 -0.41
CA SER A 42 2.12 3.73 -1.06
C SER A 42 2.62 4.89 -1.90
N ALA A 43 1.72 5.49 -2.67
CA ALA A 43 2.05 6.67 -3.47
C ALA A 43 2.50 7.83 -2.59
N ARG A 44 1.82 8.03 -1.46
CA ARG A 44 2.20 9.09 -0.54
C ARG A 44 3.55 8.85 0.11
N VAL A 45 3.84 7.60 0.45
CA VAL A 45 5.15 7.24 1.02
C VAL A 45 6.26 7.53 0.02
N LEU A 46 6.06 7.17 -1.25
CA LEU A 46 7.05 7.45 -2.29
C LEU A 46 7.26 8.94 -2.48
N GLU A 47 6.18 9.69 -2.47
CA GLU A 47 6.23 11.14 -2.59
C GLU A 47 7.01 11.76 -1.44
N LEU A 48 6.73 11.33 -0.23
CA LEU A 48 7.43 11.85 0.95
C LEU A 48 8.91 11.48 0.98
N ARG A 49 9.24 10.28 0.52
CA ARG A 49 10.63 9.85 0.40
C ARG A 49 11.38 10.72 -0.59
N LYS A 50 10.75 11.06 -1.69
CA LYS A 50 11.34 11.94 -2.67
C LYS A 50 11.57 13.33 -2.11
N LEU A 51 10.61 13.86 -1.39
CA LEU A 51 10.74 15.16 -0.74
C LEU A 51 11.89 15.15 0.27
N LYS A 52 12.00 14.09 1.04
CA LYS A 52 13.09 13.93 1.99
C LYS A 52 14.44 13.93 1.29
N GLN A 53 14.53 13.18 0.19
CA GLN A 53 15.75 13.10 -0.59
C GLN A 53 16.13 14.45 -1.17
N ASP A 54 15.16 15.19 -1.69
CA ASP A 54 15.39 16.53 -2.22
C ASP A 54 15.88 17.48 -1.13
N TYR A 55 15.31 17.38 0.04
CA TYR A 55 15.72 18.19 1.19
C TYR A 55 17.16 17.89 1.59
N GLU A 56 17.50 16.60 1.69
CA GLU A 56 18.86 16.17 2.03
C GLU A 56 19.88 16.63 0.99
N SER A 57 19.53 16.52 -0.29
CA SER A 57 20.37 16.99 -1.38
C SER A 57 20.61 18.49 -1.27
N LYS A 58 19.58 19.24 -0.94
CA LYS A 58 19.67 20.69 -0.76
C LYS A 58 20.61 21.04 0.39
N GLN A 59 20.52 20.32 1.49
CA GLN A 59 21.39 20.54 2.62
C GLN A 59 22.86 20.25 2.28
N ILE A 60 23.09 19.19 1.51
CA ILE A 60 24.43 18.83 1.06
C ILE A 60 24.98 19.93 0.17
N MET A 61 24.20 20.44 -0.76
CA MET A 61 24.63 21.52 -1.65
C MET A 61 24.92 22.79 -0.87
N GLU A 62 24.11 23.12 0.11
CA GLU A 62 24.36 24.30 0.96
C GLU A 62 25.66 24.15 1.72
N ALA A 63 25.89 22.99 2.30
CA ALA A 63 27.14 22.71 3.01
C ALA A 63 28.34 22.80 2.08
N PHE A 64 28.19 22.29 0.85
CA PHE A 64 29.23 22.37 -0.16
C PHE A 64 29.57 23.83 -0.50
N HIS A 65 28.56 24.63 -0.72
CA HIS A 65 28.77 26.05 -1.03
C HIS A 65 29.47 26.78 0.12
N LYS A 66 29.07 26.47 1.34
CA LYS A 66 29.71 27.10 2.52
C LYS A 66 31.15 26.66 2.68
N SER A 67 31.48 25.45 2.29
CA SER A 67 32.86 24.94 2.41
C SER A 67 33.80 25.52 1.36
N GLY A 68 33.27 26.12 0.29
CA GLY A 68 34.05 26.70 -0.78
C GLY A 68 34.80 25.70 -1.63
N LYS A 69 34.43 24.42 -1.58
CA LYS A 69 35.07 23.39 -2.37
C LYS A 69 34.61 23.43 -3.82
N SER A 70 35.44 22.93 -4.70
CA SER A 70 35.13 22.89 -6.14
C SER A 70 34.17 21.74 -6.46
N LEU A 71 33.55 21.83 -7.63
CA LEU A 71 32.66 20.77 -8.11
C LEU A 71 33.43 19.45 -8.27
N GLU A 72 34.68 19.52 -8.72
CA GLU A 72 35.53 18.34 -8.88
C GLU A 72 35.76 17.63 -7.57
N GLU A 73 36.01 18.38 -6.51
CA GLU A 73 36.19 17.82 -5.19
C GLU A 73 34.90 17.13 -4.71
N LEU A 74 33.76 17.73 -4.98
CA LEU A 74 32.46 17.16 -4.64
C LEU A 74 32.25 15.86 -5.39
N MET A 75 32.53 15.85 -6.69
CA MET A 75 32.34 14.66 -7.52
C MET A 75 33.25 13.53 -7.05
N THR A 76 34.47 13.83 -6.68
CA THR A 76 35.40 12.84 -6.13
C THR A 76 34.88 12.26 -4.82
N PHE A 77 34.29 13.10 -3.98
CA PHE A 77 33.71 12.67 -2.73
C PHE A 77 32.53 11.74 -2.95
N LEU A 78 31.68 12.05 -3.92
CA LEU A 78 30.47 11.25 -4.19
C LEU A 78 30.76 9.93 -4.90
N ASP A 79 31.88 9.82 -5.57
CA ASP A 79 32.29 8.60 -6.27
C ASP A 79 32.85 7.52 -5.34
N ILE A 80 33.03 7.84 -4.09
CA ILE A 80 33.47 6.85 -3.13
C ILE A 80 32.31 6.01 -2.66
#